data_1322a6014f994835dcc030a179c67677
#
_entry.id   1322a6014f994835dcc030a179c67677
#
_cell.length_a   1.000
_cell.length_b   1.000
_cell.length_c   1.000
_cell.angle_alpha   90.00
_cell.angle_beta   90.00
_cell.angle_gamma   90.00
#
_symmetry.space_group_name_H-M   'P 1'
#
loop_
_entity.id
_entity.type
_entity.pdbx_description
1 polymer ?
#
loop_
_entity_poly.entity_id
_entity_poly.type
_entity_poly.pdbx_seq_one_letter_code
_entity_poly.pdbx_strand_id
1 'polypeptide(L)'
;MDHIMTMTNRLARWGVGLCALAMGIDPATVPTYAGEQSGVLRVESEIFVAGDEKPLARTLTLFRNGIAWDFLDMPVGKETGLPASIKDDCGEIVLHDPARERVVVIDPSRNKKTQIAAIRLERLSASLTSWARQSDDRLVRWAGGPDFGDGFKEQKSQLELIGPRVRYEVQFTPAPFEDAAELYHRFADTAILLKALMHPGGLPPFPRLAINQRVASVGGIPSMVTLDIDAKLTLSAGRPASLRSVHKVHPRLLAIDLERIQQAEARAAVAEMVDLATFIDHTSAVPISGASVQPDSFQASDLKKGPKVLLPLPSG
;
A
#
# COMPACT_ATOMS: atom_id res chain seq x y z
N MET A 1 65.31 1.70 21.11
CA MET A 1 65.42 2.51 22.32
C MET A 1 64.01 2.42 22.90
N ASP A 2 63.68 1.37 23.65
CA ASP A 2 63.89 1.24 25.11
C ASP A 2 62.92 2.10 25.88
N HIS A 3 62.07 1.67 26.77
CA HIS A 3 62.01 0.66 27.82
C HIS A 3 60.54 0.56 28.24
N ILE A 4 59.89 -0.60 28.38
CA ILE A 4 60.00 -1.61 29.44
C ILE A 4 59.44 -1.17 30.82
N MET A 5 58.40 -1.96 31.25
CA MET A 5 58.15 -2.47 32.64
C MET A 5 57.65 -1.45 33.68
N THR A 6 56.78 -1.78 34.57
CA THR A 6 56.50 -2.94 35.47
C THR A 6 55.20 -2.73 36.23
N MET A 7 54.32 -3.64 36.33
CA MET A 7 54.03 -4.59 37.43
C MET A 7 54.12 -4.05 38.87
N THR A 8 53.06 -4.20 39.66
CA THR A 8 52.88 -4.98 40.91
C THR A 8 51.66 -4.48 41.71
N ASN A 9 50.64 -5.27 41.92
CA ASN A 9 50.38 -6.25 43.00
C ASN A 9 50.28 -5.69 44.45
N ARG A 10 49.13 -5.91 45.11
CA ARG A 10 48.86 -6.51 46.45
C ARG A 10 47.55 -6.01 47.05
N LEU A 11 46.57 -6.84 47.17
CA LEU A 11 46.18 -7.72 48.30
C LEU A 11 45.66 -7.00 49.57
N ALA A 12 44.37 -7.27 49.80
CA ALA A 12 43.73 -7.67 51.04
C ALA A 12 43.58 -6.67 52.20
N ARG A 13 42.33 -6.48 52.62
CA ARG A 13 41.95 -6.80 54.02
C ARG A 13 40.44 -6.72 54.27
N TRP A 14 40.00 -7.72 54.91
CA TRP A 14 38.69 -8.00 55.52
C TRP A 14 38.15 -6.92 56.43
N GLY A 15 36.81 -6.70 56.36
CA GLY A 15 36.07 -5.95 57.37
C GLY A 15 34.62 -6.41 57.35
N VAL A 16 34.30 -7.28 58.31
CA VAL A 16 32.94 -7.74 58.64
C VAL A 16 32.19 -6.60 59.31
N GLY A 17 30.98 -6.31 58.88
CA GLY A 17 30.08 -5.35 59.53
C GLY A 17 28.64 -5.68 59.25
N LEU A 18 27.95 -6.06 60.28
CA LEU A 18 26.63 -6.65 60.44
C LEU A 18 25.50 -5.60 60.26
N CYS A 19 24.34 -6.05 59.74
CA CYS A 19 22.93 -5.61 59.96
C CYS A 19 22.47 -4.23 59.57
N ALA A 20 21.55 -4.19 58.60
CA ALA A 20 20.21 -3.64 58.81
C ALA A 20 19.27 -4.12 57.69
N LEU A 21 18.31 -4.96 58.05
CA LEU A 21 17.11 -5.25 57.23
C LEU A 21 16.31 -3.97 57.07
N ALA A 22 16.34 -3.39 55.88
CA ALA A 22 15.32 -2.48 55.39
C ALA A 22 14.62 -3.17 54.24
N MET A 23 13.42 -3.67 54.49
CA MET A 23 12.51 -4.10 53.43
C MET A 23 12.11 -2.86 52.57
N GLY A 24 12.89 -2.56 51.57
CA GLY A 24 12.50 -1.68 50.48
C GLY A 24 11.60 -2.47 49.57
N ILE A 25 10.32 -2.13 49.57
CA ILE A 25 9.37 -2.54 48.53
C ILE A 25 9.82 -1.83 47.26
N ASP A 26 10.50 -2.56 46.39
CA ASP A 26 10.79 -2.11 45.04
C ASP A 26 9.44 -1.85 44.31
N PRO A 27 9.21 -0.61 43.85
CA PRO A 27 8.07 -0.39 42.96
C PRO A 27 8.31 -1.27 41.74
N ALA A 28 7.37 -2.17 41.48
CA ALA A 28 7.36 -3.06 40.32
C ALA A 28 7.80 -2.29 39.11
N THR A 29 8.99 -2.53 38.60
CA THR A 29 9.43 -2.11 37.26
C THR A 29 8.53 -2.84 36.30
N VAL A 30 7.47 -2.11 35.88
CA VAL A 30 6.66 -2.49 34.73
C VAL A 30 7.67 -2.69 33.58
N PRO A 31 7.81 -3.86 32.99
CA PRO A 31 8.68 -4.02 31.85
C PRO A 31 8.17 -3.11 30.75
N THR A 32 8.90 -2.03 30.51
CA THR A 32 8.70 -1.20 29.33
C THR A 32 9.11 -2.06 28.15
N TYR A 33 8.15 -2.73 27.53
CA TYR A 33 8.33 -3.38 26.23
C TYR A 33 8.50 -2.29 25.16
N ALA A 34 9.59 -1.57 25.23
CA ALA A 34 10.12 -0.74 24.16
C ALA A 34 11.13 -1.55 23.35
N GLY A 35 10.74 -2.76 22.93
CA GLY A 35 11.41 -3.42 21.81
C GLY A 35 10.90 -2.70 20.55
N GLU A 36 11.78 -1.99 19.86
CA GLU A 36 11.54 -1.54 18.49
C GLU A 36 11.04 -2.74 17.69
N GLN A 37 9.74 -2.78 17.41
CA GLN A 37 9.14 -3.75 16.51
C GLN A 37 9.48 -3.30 15.09
N SER A 38 10.73 -3.53 14.65
CA SER A 38 11.11 -3.35 13.25
C SER A 38 10.19 -4.21 12.39
N GLY A 39 9.64 -3.63 11.32
CA GLY A 39 8.77 -4.34 10.38
C GLY A 39 7.27 -4.30 10.71
N VAL A 40 6.84 -3.43 11.62
CA VAL A 40 5.42 -3.18 11.93
C VAL A 40 5.03 -1.78 11.50
N LEU A 41 4.00 -1.68 10.65
CA LEU A 41 3.49 -0.40 10.17
C LEU A 41 1.97 -0.48 10.03
N ARG A 42 1.29 0.61 10.35
CA ARG A 42 -0.14 0.80 10.14
C ARG A 42 -0.36 2.04 9.30
N VAL A 43 -1.06 1.91 8.19
CA VAL A 43 -1.36 3.01 7.28
C VAL A 43 -2.86 3.11 7.05
N GLU A 44 -3.44 4.22 7.41
CA GLU A 44 -4.80 4.59 7.03
C GLU A 44 -4.76 5.45 5.79
N SER A 45 -5.56 5.12 4.79
CA SER A 45 -5.64 5.91 3.56
C SER A 45 -7.07 6.29 3.24
N GLU A 46 -7.27 7.54 2.84
CA GLU A 46 -8.55 8.07 2.39
C GLU A 46 -8.38 8.68 1.00
N ILE A 47 -9.28 8.34 0.08
CA ILE A 47 -9.27 8.84 -1.30
C ILE A 47 -10.47 9.78 -1.48
N PHE A 48 -10.23 10.96 -1.98
CA PHE A 48 -11.23 11.99 -2.22
C PHE A 48 -11.28 12.37 -3.71
N VAL A 49 -12.45 12.70 -4.19
CA VAL A 49 -12.62 13.47 -5.42
C VAL A 49 -12.47 14.96 -5.10
N ALA A 50 -11.93 15.74 -6.02
CA ALA A 50 -11.74 17.17 -5.78
C ALA A 50 -13.08 17.87 -5.46
N GLY A 51 -13.09 18.65 -4.38
CA GLY A 51 -14.27 19.37 -3.89
C GLY A 51 -15.14 18.56 -2.93
N ASP A 52 -14.94 17.25 -2.81
CA ASP A 52 -15.70 16.42 -1.87
C ASP A 52 -15.06 16.41 -0.49
N GLU A 53 -15.89 16.58 0.56
CA GLU A 53 -15.47 16.41 1.95
C GLU A 53 -15.49 14.94 2.40
N LYS A 54 -16.31 14.13 1.75
CA LYS A 54 -16.43 12.70 2.06
C LYS A 54 -15.47 11.89 1.19
N PRO A 55 -14.72 10.95 1.77
CA PRO A 55 -13.85 10.09 0.99
C PRO A 55 -14.69 9.16 0.10
N LEU A 56 -14.20 8.98 -1.13
CA LEU A 56 -14.70 8.00 -2.09
C LEU A 56 -14.40 6.57 -1.63
N ALA A 57 -13.21 6.36 -1.04
CA ALA A 57 -12.77 5.06 -0.54
C ALA A 57 -11.84 5.25 0.67
N ARG A 58 -11.78 4.24 1.51
CA ARG A 58 -10.88 4.15 2.65
C ARG A 58 -10.19 2.80 2.64
N THR A 59 -8.93 2.80 3.04
CA THR A 59 -8.19 1.57 3.25
C THR A 59 -7.44 1.60 4.56
N LEU A 60 -7.23 0.43 5.14
CA LEU A 60 -6.36 0.20 6.28
C LEU A 60 -5.35 -0.86 5.89
N THR A 61 -4.09 -0.46 5.79
CA THR A 61 -2.99 -1.38 5.50
C THR A 61 -2.20 -1.67 6.77
N LEU A 62 -2.05 -2.94 7.10
CA LEU A 62 -1.34 -3.42 8.28
C LEU A 62 -0.14 -4.26 7.84
N PHE A 63 1.05 -3.90 8.31
CA PHE A 63 2.28 -4.63 8.02
C PHE A 63 2.74 -5.37 9.26
N ARG A 64 3.05 -6.65 9.09
CA ARG A 64 3.58 -7.49 10.15
C ARG A 64 4.38 -8.65 9.56
N ASN A 65 5.59 -8.91 10.07
CA ASN A 65 6.43 -10.02 9.62
C ASN A 65 6.68 -10.04 8.10
N GLY A 66 6.86 -8.87 7.48
CA GLY A 66 7.09 -8.75 6.03
C GLY A 66 5.85 -8.95 5.16
N ILE A 67 4.68 -9.19 5.75
CA ILE A 67 3.39 -9.36 5.06
C ILE A 67 2.59 -8.06 5.22
N ALA A 68 1.90 -7.62 4.16
CA ALA A 68 0.93 -6.54 4.23
C ALA A 68 -0.50 -7.06 4.03
N TRP A 69 -1.39 -6.61 4.90
CA TRP A 69 -2.83 -6.84 4.84
C TRP A 69 -3.51 -5.52 4.52
N ASP A 70 -4.18 -5.42 3.40
CA ASP A 70 -4.92 -4.23 2.98
C ASP A 70 -6.42 -4.50 3.00
N PHE A 71 -7.14 -3.68 3.75
CA PHE A 71 -8.59 -3.77 3.96
C PHE A 71 -9.23 -2.61 3.24
N LEU A 72 -9.93 -2.87 2.15
CA LEU A 72 -10.62 -1.87 1.34
C LEU A 72 -12.04 -1.61 1.89
N ASP A 73 -12.50 -0.37 1.77
CA ASP A 73 -13.82 0.11 2.17
C ASP A 73 -14.18 -0.22 3.63
N MET A 74 -13.23 0.06 4.52
CA MET A 74 -13.52 0.03 5.95
C MET A 74 -14.58 1.09 6.27
N PRO A 75 -15.79 0.70 6.71
CA PRO A 75 -16.77 1.69 7.12
C PRO A 75 -16.25 2.48 8.29
N VAL A 76 -16.46 3.77 8.22
CA VAL A 76 -16.24 4.64 9.39
C VAL A 76 -17.33 4.29 10.38
N GLY A 77 -16.94 3.72 11.49
CA GLY A 77 -17.85 3.47 12.60
C GLY A 77 -18.62 4.77 12.89
N LYS A 78 -19.94 4.69 12.90
CA LYS A 78 -20.77 5.79 13.40
C LYS A 78 -20.18 6.20 14.76
N GLU A 79 -19.79 7.41 14.91
CA GLU A 79 -19.34 8.23 16.03
C GLU A 79 -19.13 7.62 17.46
N THR A 80 -19.20 6.33 17.63
CA THR A 80 -19.09 5.65 18.92
C THR A 80 -17.66 5.26 19.31
N GLY A 81 -16.67 5.58 18.48
CA GLY A 81 -15.25 5.31 18.78
C GLY A 81 -14.87 3.82 18.86
N LEU A 82 -15.80 2.92 18.71
CA LEU A 82 -15.57 1.47 18.67
C LEU A 82 -15.50 1.03 17.20
N PRO A 83 -14.41 0.35 16.80
CA PRO A 83 -14.31 -0.19 15.46
C PRO A 83 -15.45 -1.19 15.23
N ALA A 84 -16.16 -1.00 14.12
CA ALA A 84 -17.15 -1.97 13.70
C ALA A 84 -16.49 -3.36 13.56
N SER A 85 -17.17 -4.38 14.03
CA SER A 85 -16.72 -5.78 13.85
C SER A 85 -16.51 -6.05 12.37
N ILE A 86 -15.39 -6.67 12.00
CA ILE A 86 -15.06 -7.04 10.59
C ILE A 86 -16.16 -7.90 9.94
N LYS A 87 -17.16 -8.33 10.69
CA LYS A 87 -18.13 -9.33 10.22
C LYS A 87 -18.87 -8.92 8.96
N ASP A 88 -19.09 -7.63 8.70
CA ASP A 88 -20.04 -7.24 7.66
C ASP A 88 -19.60 -6.09 6.75
N ASP A 89 -18.39 -5.50 6.90
CA ASP A 89 -18.16 -4.15 6.39
C ASP A 89 -16.86 -3.96 5.58
N CYS A 90 -16.13 -5.04 5.25
CA CYS A 90 -14.94 -4.95 4.41
C CYS A 90 -15.28 -5.42 2.99
N GLY A 91 -15.11 -4.54 2.01
CA GLY A 91 -15.39 -4.86 0.60
C GLY A 91 -14.39 -5.86 0.01
N GLU A 92 -13.13 -5.73 0.33
CA GLU A 92 -12.06 -6.58 -0.18
C GLU A 92 -10.90 -6.64 0.81
N ILE A 93 -10.24 -7.78 0.90
CA ILE A 93 -9.00 -7.95 1.66
C ILE A 93 -7.91 -8.40 0.70
N VAL A 94 -6.79 -7.68 0.68
CA VAL A 94 -5.62 -8.06 -0.09
C VAL A 94 -4.49 -8.46 0.85
N LEU A 95 -3.96 -9.65 0.66
CA LEU A 95 -2.76 -10.14 1.32
C LEU A 95 -1.59 -10.05 0.34
N HIS A 96 -0.60 -9.25 0.65
CA HIS A 96 0.67 -9.18 -0.06
C HIS A 96 1.71 -9.96 0.72
N ASP A 97 2.17 -11.07 0.17
CA ASP A 97 3.11 -12.03 0.78
C ASP A 97 4.36 -12.17 -0.12
N PRO A 98 5.32 -11.24 -0.02
CA PRO A 98 6.49 -11.23 -0.88
C PRO A 98 7.41 -12.43 -0.64
N ALA A 99 7.43 -12.98 0.57
CA ALA A 99 8.24 -14.16 0.87
C ALA A 99 7.77 -15.42 0.11
N ARG A 100 6.47 -15.46 -0.25
CA ARG A 100 5.88 -16.51 -1.09
C ARG A 100 5.59 -16.05 -2.51
N GLU A 101 6.13 -14.90 -2.91
CA GLU A 101 5.99 -14.33 -4.25
C GLU A 101 4.54 -14.29 -4.74
N ARG A 102 3.59 -13.91 -3.88
CA ARG A 102 2.17 -13.94 -4.18
C ARG A 102 1.39 -12.78 -3.58
N VAL A 103 0.26 -12.51 -4.24
CA VAL A 103 -0.83 -11.69 -3.72
C VAL A 103 -2.08 -12.55 -3.66
N VAL A 104 -2.82 -12.49 -2.55
CA VAL A 104 -4.12 -13.14 -2.42
C VAL A 104 -5.19 -12.06 -2.26
N VAL A 105 -6.20 -12.09 -3.10
CA VAL A 105 -7.35 -11.20 -3.01
C VAL A 105 -8.53 -12.00 -2.51
N ILE A 106 -9.19 -11.51 -1.47
CA ILE A 106 -10.30 -12.17 -0.80
C ILE A 106 -11.52 -11.26 -0.87
N ASP A 107 -12.63 -11.80 -1.32
CA ASP A 107 -13.94 -11.19 -1.20
C ASP A 107 -14.69 -11.84 -0.02
N PRO A 108 -14.79 -11.17 1.12
CA PRO A 108 -15.44 -11.71 2.30
C PRO A 108 -16.93 -11.95 2.09
N SER A 109 -17.59 -11.13 1.26
CA SER A 109 -19.05 -11.20 1.04
C SER A 109 -19.46 -12.46 0.29
N ARG A 110 -18.59 -12.94 -0.61
CA ARG A 110 -18.82 -14.13 -1.43
C ARG A 110 -18.08 -15.36 -0.90
N ASN A 111 -17.26 -15.20 0.13
CA ASN A 111 -16.35 -16.22 0.63
C ASN A 111 -15.45 -16.82 -0.47
N LYS A 112 -14.97 -15.97 -1.38
CA LYS A 112 -14.11 -16.36 -2.50
C LYS A 112 -12.74 -15.69 -2.39
N LYS A 113 -11.73 -16.34 -2.90
CA LYS A 113 -10.38 -15.79 -3.03
C LYS A 113 -9.76 -16.16 -4.37
N THR A 114 -8.82 -15.31 -4.82
CA THR A 114 -7.93 -15.64 -5.95
C THR A 114 -6.49 -15.39 -5.55
N GLN A 115 -5.57 -16.12 -6.15
CA GLN A 115 -4.14 -15.96 -5.91
C GLN A 115 -3.43 -15.56 -7.20
N ILE A 116 -2.57 -14.56 -7.10
CA ILE A 116 -1.80 -14.01 -8.21
C ILE A 116 -0.32 -14.14 -7.87
N ALA A 117 0.43 -14.87 -8.69
CA ALA A 117 1.88 -14.94 -8.53
C ALA A 117 2.54 -13.59 -8.91
N ALA A 118 3.58 -13.17 -8.19
CA ALA A 118 4.29 -11.91 -8.42
C ALA A 118 4.77 -11.78 -9.87
N ILE A 119 5.31 -12.86 -10.45
CA ILE A 119 5.73 -12.90 -11.86
C ILE A 119 4.61 -12.52 -12.85
N ARG A 120 3.34 -12.73 -12.50
CA ARG A 120 2.23 -12.32 -13.35
C ARG A 120 2.07 -10.80 -13.38
N LEU A 121 2.30 -10.12 -12.26
CA LEU A 121 2.28 -8.65 -12.18
C LEU A 121 3.46 -8.04 -12.93
N GLU A 122 4.64 -8.66 -12.86
CA GLU A 122 5.81 -8.24 -13.63
C GLU A 122 5.57 -8.37 -15.15
N ARG A 123 5.01 -9.49 -15.60
CA ARG A 123 4.64 -9.68 -17.01
C ARG A 123 3.58 -8.66 -17.46
N LEU A 124 2.60 -8.37 -16.62
CA LEU A 124 1.63 -7.31 -16.89
C LEU A 124 2.33 -5.96 -17.05
N SER A 125 3.22 -5.60 -16.14
CA SER A 125 4.00 -4.37 -16.21
C SER A 125 4.74 -4.24 -17.55
N ALA A 126 5.47 -5.29 -17.96
CA ALA A 126 6.17 -5.32 -19.24
C ALA A 126 5.22 -5.16 -20.45
N SER A 127 4.07 -5.84 -20.42
CA SER A 127 3.06 -5.74 -21.48
C SER A 127 2.42 -4.37 -21.57
N LEU A 128 2.09 -3.77 -20.42
CA LEU A 128 1.53 -2.41 -20.36
C LEU A 128 2.54 -1.37 -20.84
N THR A 129 3.83 -1.52 -20.51
CA THR A 129 4.90 -0.65 -20.99
C THR A 129 4.97 -0.69 -22.52
N SER A 130 5.03 -1.91 -23.09
CA SER A 130 5.10 -2.08 -24.54
C SER A 130 3.88 -1.48 -25.25
N TRP A 131 2.67 -1.76 -24.74
CA TRP A 131 1.44 -1.21 -25.28
C TRP A 131 1.38 0.32 -25.20
N ALA A 132 1.69 0.89 -24.04
CA ALA A 132 1.60 2.31 -23.83
C ALA A 132 2.56 3.10 -24.73
N ARG A 133 3.78 2.60 -24.94
CA ARG A 133 4.77 3.22 -25.83
C ARG A 133 4.34 3.25 -27.30
N GLN A 134 3.50 2.32 -27.72
CA GLN A 134 2.97 2.23 -29.08
C GLN A 134 1.66 3.01 -29.24
N SER A 135 1.12 3.62 -28.20
CA SER A 135 -0.12 4.39 -28.25
C SER A 135 0.01 5.68 -29.04
N ASP A 136 -0.99 5.99 -29.83
CA ASP A 136 -1.11 7.28 -30.51
C ASP A 136 -1.43 8.42 -29.53
N ASP A 137 -2.05 8.11 -28.38
CA ASP A 137 -2.33 9.08 -27.34
C ASP A 137 -1.05 9.50 -26.61
N ARG A 138 -0.78 10.81 -26.64
CA ARG A 138 0.42 11.40 -26.04
C ARG A 138 0.52 11.16 -24.54
N LEU A 139 -0.61 11.18 -23.81
CA LEU A 139 -0.65 10.95 -22.37
C LEU A 139 -0.37 9.49 -22.06
N VAL A 140 -0.99 8.55 -22.77
CA VAL A 140 -0.77 7.11 -22.60
C VAL A 140 0.67 6.75 -22.91
N ARG A 141 1.22 7.28 -24.02
CA ARG A 141 2.61 7.03 -24.41
C ARG A 141 3.60 7.56 -23.38
N TRP A 142 3.38 8.77 -22.86
CA TRP A 142 4.18 9.33 -21.77
C TRP A 142 4.09 8.47 -20.50
N ALA A 143 2.86 8.06 -20.12
CA ALA A 143 2.64 7.24 -18.94
C ALA A 143 3.24 5.84 -19.05
N GLY A 144 3.54 5.35 -20.24
CA GLY A 144 4.26 4.09 -20.48
C GLY A 144 5.78 4.24 -20.57
N GLY A 145 6.30 5.46 -20.49
CA GLY A 145 7.73 5.72 -20.63
C GLY A 145 8.51 5.28 -19.40
N PRO A 146 9.80 4.91 -19.54
CA PRO A 146 10.64 4.63 -18.37
C PRO A 146 11.20 5.91 -17.76
N ASP A 147 11.30 6.99 -18.52
CA ASP A 147 11.97 8.21 -18.14
C ASP A 147 10.97 9.34 -17.91
N PHE A 148 10.87 9.74 -16.65
CA PHE A 148 10.10 10.89 -16.20
C PHE A 148 11.00 11.99 -15.65
N GLY A 149 12.35 11.89 -15.87
CA GLY A 149 13.37 12.70 -15.20
C GLY A 149 13.10 14.19 -15.28
N ASP A 150 12.87 14.71 -16.48
CA ASP A 150 12.61 16.14 -16.70
C ASP A 150 11.26 16.63 -16.16
N GLY A 151 10.34 15.71 -15.88
CA GLY A 151 9.03 16.00 -15.31
C GLY A 151 9.04 16.14 -13.80
N PHE A 152 10.08 15.67 -13.11
CA PHE A 152 10.19 15.74 -11.65
C PHE A 152 10.69 17.09 -11.16
N LYS A 153 10.03 17.60 -10.13
CA LYS A 153 10.50 18.73 -9.31
C LYS A 153 10.44 18.34 -7.85
N GLU A 154 11.54 18.53 -7.15
CA GLU A 154 11.67 18.15 -5.73
C GLU A 154 11.93 19.40 -4.87
N GLN A 155 11.21 19.48 -3.75
CA GLN A 155 11.40 20.52 -2.74
C GLN A 155 11.21 19.89 -1.36
N LYS A 156 12.29 19.75 -0.58
CA LYS A 156 12.26 19.19 0.79
C LYS A 156 11.42 17.92 0.91
N SER A 157 10.15 18.07 1.37
CA SER A 157 9.17 17.00 1.61
C SER A 157 8.06 16.96 0.55
N GLN A 158 8.29 17.57 -0.61
CA GLN A 158 7.34 17.63 -1.71
C GLN A 158 7.99 17.16 -3.01
N LEU A 159 7.22 16.44 -3.79
CA LEU A 159 7.58 15.96 -5.11
C LEU A 159 6.45 16.30 -6.08
N GLU A 160 6.76 16.87 -7.21
CA GLU A 160 5.85 17.10 -8.31
C GLU A 160 6.31 16.30 -9.53
N LEU A 161 5.37 15.66 -10.23
CA LEU A 161 5.60 15.06 -11.54
C LEU A 161 4.62 15.63 -12.54
N ILE A 162 5.13 16.30 -13.56
CA ILE A 162 4.35 16.95 -14.61
C ILE A 162 4.47 16.14 -15.89
N GLY A 163 3.31 15.76 -16.43
CA GLY A 163 3.19 15.10 -17.71
C GLY A 163 2.24 15.85 -18.66
N PRO A 164 2.06 15.33 -19.89
CA PRO A 164 1.11 15.88 -20.82
C PRO A 164 -0.32 15.77 -20.29
N ARG A 165 -0.94 16.87 -19.86
CA ARG A 165 -2.32 16.93 -19.37
C ARG A 165 -2.56 16.21 -18.04
N VAL A 166 -1.48 15.96 -17.28
CA VAL A 166 -1.54 15.33 -15.96
C VAL A 166 -0.48 15.94 -15.05
N ARG A 167 -0.82 16.08 -13.77
CA ARG A 167 0.09 16.54 -12.73
C ARG A 167 -0.13 15.70 -11.48
N TYR A 168 0.96 15.22 -10.92
CA TYR A 168 0.98 14.61 -9.60
C TYR A 168 1.68 15.59 -8.63
N GLU A 169 1.07 15.80 -7.48
CA GLU A 169 1.68 16.48 -6.35
C GLU A 169 1.72 15.51 -5.17
N VAL A 170 2.89 15.35 -4.57
CA VAL A 170 3.10 14.41 -3.48
C VAL A 170 3.73 15.15 -2.31
N GLN A 171 3.12 15.02 -1.15
CA GLN A 171 3.75 15.33 0.12
C GLN A 171 4.15 14.02 0.78
N PHE A 172 5.31 14.00 1.41
CA PHE A 172 5.80 12.81 2.11
C PHE A 172 6.44 13.17 3.44
N THR A 173 6.48 12.22 4.34
CA THR A 173 7.12 12.35 5.66
C THR A 173 8.25 11.34 5.76
N PRO A 174 9.27 11.59 6.58
CA PRO A 174 10.28 10.60 6.87
C PRO A 174 9.65 9.30 7.37
N ALA A 175 10.19 8.18 6.94
CA ALA A 175 9.77 6.88 7.42
C ALA A 175 10.04 6.73 8.92
N PRO A 176 9.16 6.07 9.69
CA PRO A 176 9.29 6.00 11.14
C PRO A 176 10.42 5.07 11.61
N PHE A 177 10.96 4.19 10.76
CA PHE A 177 12.11 3.33 11.01
C PHE A 177 12.81 3.01 9.67
N GLU A 178 14.03 2.49 9.72
CA GLU A 178 14.96 2.36 8.58
C GLU A 178 14.33 1.68 7.35
N ASP A 179 13.67 0.54 7.51
CA ASP A 179 13.11 -0.23 6.40
C ASP A 179 11.66 0.14 6.03
N ALA A 180 11.02 1.08 6.75
CA ALA A 180 9.60 1.36 6.58
C ALA A 180 9.26 1.96 5.20
N ALA A 181 10.15 2.78 4.64
CA ALA A 181 9.97 3.34 3.31
C ALA A 181 9.96 2.25 2.23
N GLU A 182 10.90 1.31 2.31
CA GLU A 182 11.00 0.21 1.35
C GLU A 182 9.86 -0.78 1.52
N LEU A 183 9.47 -1.09 2.76
CA LEU A 183 8.32 -1.95 3.05
C LEU A 183 7.03 -1.40 2.44
N TYR A 184 6.78 -0.10 2.65
CA TYR A 184 5.63 0.58 2.07
C TYR A 184 5.70 0.65 0.54
N HIS A 185 6.87 0.96 -0.03
CA HIS A 185 7.10 1.07 -1.46
C HIS A 185 6.73 -0.23 -2.20
N ARG A 186 7.28 -1.37 -1.75
CA ARG A 186 6.99 -2.68 -2.36
C ARG A 186 5.50 -3.01 -2.34
N PHE A 187 4.84 -2.74 -1.23
CA PHE A 187 3.39 -2.92 -1.13
C PHE A 187 2.66 -2.00 -2.10
N ALA A 188 2.97 -0.69 -2.09
CA ALA A 188 2.29 0.31 -2.90
C ALA A 188 2.41 0.01 -4.41
N ASP A 189 3.58 -0.42 -4.86
CA ASP A 189 3.80 -0.80 -6.26
C ASP A 189 2.99 -2.05 -6.65
N THR A 190 3.00 -3.06 -5.78
CA THR A 190 2.19 -4.27 -5.98
C THR A 190 0.70 -3.94 -6.02
N ALA A 191 0.21 -3.10 -5.11
CA ALA A 191 -1.20 -2.69 -5.06
C ALA A 191 -1.63 -1.94 -6.33
N ILE A 192 -0.77 -1.08 -6.88
CA ILE A 192 -1.04 -0.35 -8.12
C ILE A 192 -1.08 -1.31 -9.33
N LEU A 193 -0.14 -2.24 -9.43
CA LEU A 193 -0.12 -3.24 -10.50
C LEU A 193 -1.31 -4.20 -10.38
N LEU A 194 -1.68 -4.59 -9.17
CA LEU A 194 -2.87 -5.41 -8.93
C LEU A 194 -4.13 -4.69 -9.41
N LYS A 195 -4.30 -3.40 -9.08
CA LYS A 195 -5.44 -2.60 -9.57
C LYS A 195 -5.46 -2.49 -11.09
N ALA A 196 -4.30 -2.32 -11.73
CA ALA A 196 -4.22 -2.30 -13.19
C ALA A 196 -4.60 -3.64 -13.82
N LEU A 197 -4.31 -4.77 -13.14
CA LEU A 197 -4.70 -6.11 -13.57
C LEU A 197 -6.20 -6.36 -13.42
N MET A 198 -6.77 -5.96 -12.29
CA MET A 198 -8.17 -6.23 -11.96
C MET A 198 -9.15 -5.26 -12.63
N HIS A 199 -8.72 -4.02 -12.89
CA HIS A 199 -9.52 -2.95 -13.47
C HIS A 199 -8.83 -2.34 -14.68
N PRO A 200 -8.78 -3.05 -15.82
CA PRO A 200 -8.14 -2.55 -17.03
C PRO A 200 -8.85 -1.31 -17.58
N GLY A 201 -8.10 -0.47 -18.30
CA GLY A 201 -8.63 0.73 -18.96
C GLY A 201 -8.32 2.07 -18.27
N GLY A 202 -7.52 2.03 -17.19
CA GLY A 202 -6.95 3.24 -16.56
C GLY A 202 -5.71 3.77 -17.28
N LEU A 203 -5.18 4.89 -16.78
CA LEU A 203 -3.85 5.37 -17.14
C LEU A 203 -2.80 4.33 -16.75
N PRO A 204 -1.77 4.08 -17.60
CA PRO A 204 -0.66 3.20 -17.21
C PRO A 204 -0.06 3.58 -15.85
N PRO A 205 0.29 2.62 -14.99
CA PRO A 205 0.63 2.88 -13.59
C PRO A 205 2.03 3.51 -13.40
N PHE A 206 2.86 3.57 -14.43
CA PHE A 206 4.29 3.87 -14.32
C PHE A 206 4.62 5.25 -13.74
N PRO A 207 3.86 6.35 -14.00
CA PRO A 207 4.11 7.61 -13.29
C PRO A 207 4.02 7.46 -11.77
N ARG A 208 3.04 6.67 -11.30
CA ARG A 208 2.86 6.44 -9.87
C ARG A 208 3.93 5.52 -9.28
N LEU A 209 4.37 4.51 -10.03
CA LEU A 209 5.50 3.66 -9.63
C LEU A 209 6.79 4.48 -9.53
N ALA A 210 7.07 5.36 -10.50
CA ALA A 210 8.24 6.25 -10.46
C ALA A 210 8.20 7.21 -9.27
N ILE A 211 7.02 7.75 -8.93
CA ILE A 211 6.81 8.58 -7.73
C ILE A 211 7.12 7.77 -6.46
N ASN A 212 6.58 6.56 -6.33
CA ASN A 212 6.81 5.72 -5.16
C ASN A 212 8.30 5.43 -4.98
N GLN A 213 8.99 5.05 -6.05
CA GLN A 213 10.44 4.83 -6.04
C GLN A 213 11.22 6.06 -5.60
N ARG A 214 10.86 7.25 -6.12
CA ARG A 214 11.53 8.50 -5.78
C ARG A 214 11.35 8.88 -4.33
N VAL A 215 10.13 8.77 -3.80
CA VAL A 215 9.84 9.02 -2.38
C VAL A 215 10.58 8.03 -1.47
N ALA A 216 10.59 6.74 -1.82
CA ALA A 216 11.30 5.73 -1.07
C ALA A 216 12.82 5.95 -1.07
N SER A 217 13.40 6.39 -2.19
CA SER A 217 14.85 6.64 -2.31
C SER A 217 15.36 7.75 -1.38
N VAL A 218 14.48 8.64 -0.91
CA VAL A 218 14.80 9.65 0.11
C VAL A 218 14.32 9.25 1.51
N GLY A 219 13.99 7.97 1.72
CA GLY A 219 13.53 7.45 3.01
C GLY A 219 12.14 7.96 3.43
N GLY A 220 11.31 8.35 2.47
CA GLY A 220 9.98 8.91 2.72
C GLY A 220 8.83 7.92 2.56
N ILE A 221 7.69 8.25 3.17
CA ILE A 221 6.40 7.63 2.90
C ILE A 221 5.42 8.74 2.51
N PRO A 222 4.64 8.58 1.42
CA PRO A 222 3.65 9.58 1.03
C PRO A 222 2.64 9.85 2.16
N SER A 223 2.41 11.12 2.47
CA SER A 223 1.33 11.57 3.38
C SER A 223 0.12 12.10 2.61
N MET A 224 0.36 12.66 1.43
CA MET A 224 -0.70 13.09 0.51
C MET A 224 -0.24 12.93 -0.93
N VAL A 225 -1.13 12.45 -1.79
CA VAL A 225 -0.91 12.41 -3.24
C VAL A 225 -2.12 13.02 -3.92
N THR A 226 -1.89 14.03 -4.74
CA THR A 226 -2.90 14.64 -5.60
C THR A 226 -2.61 14.27 -7.05
N LEU A 227 -3.62 13.88 -7.78
CA LEU A 227 -3.58 13.64 -9.22
C LEU A 227 -4.57 14.56 -9.89
N ASP A 228 -4.08 15.49 -10.71
CA ASP A 228 -4.89 16.36 -11.56
C ASP A 228 -4.78 15.90 -13.00
N ILE A 229 -5.95 15.75 -13.65
CA ILE A 229 -6.06 15.40 -15.06
C ILE A 229 -6.82 16.52 -15.76
N ASP A 230 -6.37 16.93 -16.95
CA ASP A 230 -7.01 17.99 -17.72
C ASP A 230 -8.52 17.73 -17.88
N ALA A 231 -9.33 18.70 -17.44
CA ALA A 231 -10.80 18.60 -17.42
C ALA A 231 -11.42 18.31 -18.79
N LYS A 232 -10.76 18.70 -19.88
CA LYS A 232 -11.23 18.40 -21.25
C LYS A 232 -11.27 16.90 -21.55
N LEU A 233 -10.42 16.10 -20.88
CA LEU A 233 -10.44 14.64 -20.99
C LEU A 233 -11.51 14.00 -20.11
N THR A 234 -11.82 14.63 -18.98
CA THR A 234 -12.68 14.04 -17.96
C THR A 234 -14.16 14.24 -18.24
N LEU A 235 -14.54 15.38 -18.87
CA LEU A 235 -15.93 15.65 -19.24
C LEU A 235 -16.50 14.63 -20.23
N SER A 236 -15.67 14.06 -21.10
CA SER A 236 -16.07 13.01 -22.05
C SER A 236 -16.20 11.61 -21.42
N ALA A 237 -15.59 11.38 -20.25
CA ALA A 237 -15.47 10.05 -19.67
C ALA A 237 -16.18 9.90 -18.30
N GLY A 238 -16.84 10.95 -17.80
CA GLY A 238 -17.47 10.92 -16.46
C GLY A 238 -16.49 10.67 -15.31
N ARG A 239 -15.18 10.86 -15.54
CA ARG A 239 -14.14 10.64 -14.53
C ARG A 239 -13.86 11.94 -13.76
N PRO A 240 -13.52 11.85 -12.45
CA PRO A 240 -13.15 13.03 -11.70
C PRO A 240 -11.88 13.68 -12.27
N ALA A 241 -11.88 15.01 -12.37
CA ALA A 241 -10.75 15.79 -12.88
C ALA A 241 -9.55 15.77 -11.93
N SER A 242 -9.78 15.56 -10.64
CA SER A 242 -8.74 15.50 -9.62
C SER A 242 -9.10 14.48 -8.55
N LEU A 243 -8.08 13.74 -8.11
CA LEU A 243 -8.15 12.78 -7.01
C LEU A 243 -7.08 13.13 -5.98
N ARG A 244 -7.43 13.06 -4.72
CA ARG A 244 -6.49 13.24 -3.62
C ARG A 244 -6.53 12.04 -2.68
N SER A 245 -5.39 11.44 -2.41
CA SER A 245 -5.25 10.45 -1.35
C SER A 245 -4.47 11.04 -0.17
N VAL A 246 -4.95 10.77 1.05
CA VAL A 246 -4.31 11.18 2.30
C VAL A 246 -3.94 9.92 3.07
N HIS A 247 -2.70 9.86 3.57
CA HIS A 247 -2.18 8.69 4.27
C HIS A 247 -1.72 9.10 5.67
N LYS A 248 -2.17 8.35 6.68
CA LYS A 248 -1.72 8.49 8.08
C LYS A 248 -0.91 7.25 8.44
N VAL A 249 0.35 7.46 8.77
CA VAL A 249 1.32 6.39 9.05
C VAL A 249 1.58 6.30 10.54
N HIS A 250 1.50 5.09 11.10
CA HIS A 250 1.73 4.81 12.51
C HIS A 250 2.73 3.63 12.64
N PRO A 251 3.79 3.76 13.47
CA PRO A 251 4.80 2.71 13.65
C PRO A 251 4.36 1.61 14.64
N ARG A 252 3.07 1.43 14.85
CA ARG A 252 2.51 0.45 15.77
C ARG A 252 1.19 -0.10 15.26
N LEU A 253 0.91 -1.36 15.54
CA LEU A 253 -0.42 -1.95 15.43
C LEU A 253 -1.16 -1.82 16.76
N LEU A 254 -2.47 -1.64 16.67
CA LEU A 254 -3.38 -1.70 17.80
C LEU A 254 -3.76 -3.16 18.08
N ALA A 255 -4.27 -3.47 19.27
CA ALA A 255 -4.77 -4.81 19.58
C ALA A 255 -5.85 -5.26 18.59
N ILE A 256 -6.76 -4.36 18.24
CA ILE A 256 -7.80 -4.62 17.24
C ILE A 256 -7.23 -4.92 15.84
N ASP A 257 -6.08 -4.36 15.48
CA ASP A 257 -5.45 -4.62 14.18
C ASP A 257 -4.91 -6.06 14.13
N LEU A 258 -4.39 -6.56 15.25
CA LEU A 258 -3.95 -7.96 15.37
C LEU A 258 -5.13 -8.94 15.24
N GLU A 259 -6.27 -8.61 15.85
CA GLU A 259 -7.49 -9.39 15.71
C GLU A 259 -7.98 -9.40 14.25
N ARG A 260 -7.90 -8.25 13.55
CA ARG A 260 -8.24 -8.15 12.11
C ARG A 260 -7.35 -9.03 11.25
N ILE A 261 -6.04 -9.03 11.49
CA ILE A 261 -5.12 -9.92 10.78
C ILE A 261 -5.52 -11.38 11.01
N GLN A 262 -5.75 -11.80 12.25
CA GLN A 262 -6.16 -13.17 12.56
C GLN A 262 -7.47 -13.56 11.88
N GLN A 263 -8.45 -12.67 11.86
CA GLN A 263 -9.73 -12.91 11.18
C GLN A 263 -9.54 -13.00 9.65
N ALA A 264 -8.69 -12.16 9.07
CA ALA A 264 -8.37 -12.22 7.65
C ALA A 264 -7.64 -13.53 7.29
N GLU A 265 -6.73 -14.01 8.13
CA GLU A 265 -6.07 -15.32 8.00
C GLU A 265 -7.08 -16.47 8.04
N ALA A 266 -7.99 -16.44 9.00
CA ALA A 266 -9.05 -17.44 9.11
C ALA A 266 -9.95 -17.43 7.86
N ARG A 267 -10.36 -16.27 7.36
CA ARG A 267 -11.12 -16.14 6.11
C ARG A 267 -10.33 -16.65 4.91
N ALA A 268 -9.07 -16.27 4.80
CA ALA A 268 -8.19 -16.76 3.72
C ALA A 268 -8.06 -18.28 3.72
N ALA A 269 -8.11 -18.93 4.89
CA ALA A 269 -8.03 -20.39 5.00
C ALA A 269 -9.29 -21.08 4.45
N VAL A 270 -10.49 -20.54 4.70
CA VAL A 270 -11.77 -21.19 4.35
C VAL A 270 -12.38 -20.71 3.04
N ALA A 271 -11.97 -19.56 2.51
CA ALA A 271 -12.50 -19.02 1.26
C ALA A 271 -12.24 -19.96 0.08
N GLU A 272 -13.24 -20.13 -0.78
CA GLU A 272 -13.13 -20.89 -2.02
C GLU A 272 -12.11 -20.26 -2.96
N MET A 273 -11.15 -21.05 -3.46
CA MET A 273 -10.20 -20.60 -4.44
C MET A 273 -10.84 -20.64 -5.83
N VAL A 274 -10.86 -19.48 -6.50
CA VAL A 274 -11.33 -19.35 -7.89
C VAL A 274 -10.23 -18.74 -8.76
N ASP A 275 -10.31 -18.93 -10.07
CA ASP A 275 -9.43 -18.26 -11.01
C ASP A 275 -9.72 -16.74 -11.06
N LEU A 276 -8.75 -15.97 -11.56
CA LEU A 276 -8.84 -14.51 -11.58
C LEU A 276 -10.00 -14.00 -12.45
N ALA A 277 -10.28 -14.65 -13.59
CA ALA A 277 -11.37 -14.22 -14.47
C ALA A 277 -12.71 -14.37 -13.77
N THR A 278 -12.98 -15.53 -13.17
CA THR A 278 -14.17 -15.79 -12.35
C THR A 278 -14.27 -14.81 -11.17
N PHE A 279 -13.14 -14.45 -10.56
CA PHE A 279 -13.13 -13.48 -9.45
C PHE A 279 -13.56 -12.09 -9.93
N ILE A 280 -13.00 -11.59 -11.05
CA ILE A 280 -13.25 -10.25 -11.60
C ILE A 280 -14.65 -10.12 -12.19
N ASP A 281 -15.14 -11.10 -12.96
CA ASP A 281 -16.43 -11.05 -13.64
C ASP A 281 -17.59 -10.72 -12.67
N HIS A 282 -17.47 -11.16 -11.43
CA HIS A 282 -18.45 -10.91 -10.40
C HIS A 282 -18.21 -9.61 -9.61
N THR A 283 -16.96 -9.10 -9.59
CA THR A 283 -16.65 -7.84 -8.87
C THR A 283 -17.15 -6.63 -9.68
N SER A 284 -17.23 -6.74 -10.99
CA SER A 284 -17.76 -5.69 -11.87
C SER A 284 -19.27 -5.42 -11.70
N ALA A 285 -19.97 -6.27 -10.96
CA ALA A 285 -21.42 -6.17 -10.75
C ALA A 285 -21.82 -5.36 -9.50
N VAL A 286 -20.88 -4.93 -8.66
CA VAL A 286 -21.18 -4.06 -7.51
C VAL A 286 -21.10 -2.60 -7.96
N PRO A 287 -22.23 -1.88 -8.15
CA PRO A 287 -22.19 -0.45 -8.41
C PRO A 287 -21.62 0.23 -7.17
N ILE A 288 -20.61 1.08 -7.37
CA ILE A 288 -20.17 2.02 -6.33
C ILE A 288 -21.39 2.86 -5.98
N SER A 289 -22.01 2.55 -4.84
CA SER A 289 -23.23 3.20 -4.38
C SER A 289 -22.91 4.66 -4.06
N GLY A 290 -23.28 5.57 -4.94
CA GLY A 290 -23.12 7.00 -4.74
C GLY A 290 -22.89 7.84 -6.01
N ALA A 291 -22.44 7.24 -7.10
CA ALA A 291 -22.38 7.91 -8.38
C ALA A 291 -23.19 7.09 -9.39
N SER A 292 -24.41 7.53 -9.70
CA SER A 292 -25.15 7.03 -10.85
C SER A 292 -24.45 7.52 -12.12
N VAL A 293 -23.34 6.91 -12.47
CA VAL A 293 -22.70 7.07 -13.75
C VAL A 293 -23.02 5.80 -14.53
N GLN A 294 -24.00 5.91 -15.41
CA GLN A 294 -24.28 4.87 -16.38
C GLN A 294 -23.00 4.57 -17.17
N PRO A 295 -22.67 3.28 -17.38
CA PRO A 295 -21.45 2.88 -18.10
C PRO A 295 -21.57 3.06 -19.64
N ASP A 296 -22.45 3.89 -20.16
CA ASP A 296 -22.90 3.88 -21.55
C ASP A 296 -22.07 4.71 -22.54
N SER A 297 -20.84 5.11 -22.27
CA SER A 297 -20.10 5.84 -23.29
C SER A 297 -18.64 5.42 -23.51
N PHE A 298 -18.14 4.39 -22.86
CA PHE A 298 -16.90 3.77 -23.29
C PHE A 298 -17.24 2.53 -24.10
N GLN A 299 -17.59 2.73 -25.38
CA GLN A 299 -17.68 1.59 -26.27
C GLN A 299 -16.28 1.00 -26.40
N ALA A 300 -16.18 -0.30 -26.16
CA ALA A 300 -15.00 -1.12 -26.42
C ALA A 300 -14.46 -1.00 -27.87
N SER A 301 -15.13 -0.23 -28.73
CA SER A 301 -14.71 0.13 -30.07
C SER A 301 -13.48 1.02 -30.12
N ASP A 302 -13.25 1.88 -29.12
CA ASP A 302 -12.07 2.76 -29.10
C ASP A 302 -10.83 2.08 -28.51
N LEU A 303 -11.01 0.94 -27.83
CA LEU A 303 -9.94 0.04 -27.37
C LEU A 303 -9.64 -1.09 -28.35
N LYS A 304 -10.26 -1.13 -29.54
CA LYS A 304 -10.07 -2.22 -30.52
C LYS A 304 -8.65 -2.39 -31.04
N LYS A 305 -7.70 -1.56 -30.64
CA LYS A 305 -6.27 -1.71 -30.93
C LYS A 305 -5.38 -1.90 -29.69
N GLY A 306 -5.95 -2.02 -28.50
CA GLY A 306 -5.19 -2.39 -27.31
C GLY A 306 -4.71 -3.84 -27.39
N PRO A 307 -3.59 -4.21 -26.75
CA PRO A 307 -3.14 -5.59 -26.75
C PRO A 307 -4.25 -6.45 -26.19
N LYS A 308 -4.71 -7.41 -26.98
CA LYS A 308 -5.38 -8.57 -26.41
C LYS A 308 -4.36 -9.17 -25.44
N VAL A 309 -4.56 -8.96 -24.14
CA VAL A 309 -3.86 -9.75 -23.14
C VAL A 309 -4.37 -11.17 -23.35
N LEU A 310 -3.76 -11.85 -24.31
CA LEU A 310 -3.90 -13.30 -24.45
C LEU A 310 -3.23 -13.87 -23.22
N LEU A 311 -4.04 -14.07 -22.18
CA LEU A 311 -3.67 -14.93 -21.07
C LEU A 311 -3.51 -16.32 -21.69
N PRO A 312 -2.29 -16.91 -21.76
CA PRO A 312 -2.17 -18.29 -22.14
C PRO A 312 -2.92 -19.10 -21.07
N LEU A 313 -3.97 -19.77 -21.46
CA LEU A 313 -4.61 -20.81 -20.67
C LEU A 313 -3.51 -21.81 -20.30
N PRO A 314 -3.41 -22.25 -19.05
CA PRO A 314 -2.53 -23.33 -18.68
C PRO A 314 -3.00 -24.56 -19.45
N SER A 315 -2.17 -25.05 -20.37
CA SER A 315 -2.32 -26.38 -20.94
C SER A 315 -2.01 -27.39 -19.84
N GLY A 316 -2.93 -28.27 -19.56
CA GLY A 316 -2.90 -29.56 -18.92
C GLY A 316 -1.86 -29.89 -17.86
#